data_9f277c2653c97126d95cb516be34857f
#
_entry.id   9f277c2653c97126d95cb516be34857f
#
_cell.length_a   1.000
_cell.length_b   1.000
_cell.length_c   1.000
_cell.angle_alpha   90.00
_cell.angle_beta   90.00
_cell.angle_gamma   90.00
#
_symmetry.space_group_name_H-M   'P 1'
#
loop_
_entity.id
_entity.type
_entity.pdbx_description
1 polymer ?
#
loop_
_entity_poly.entity_id
_entity_poly.type
_entity_poly.pdbx_seq_one_letter_code
_entity_poly.pdbx_strand_id
1 'polypeptide(L)'
;PIHRGYARFGDNNIQPDESYPNSLGLYADAYVDAVKEAANVWAVPVIDLNSICGLYPNADSHARYFHDARSDRLHPNAEGHYRMAKALAYQLSSYPANFE
;
A
#
# COMPACT_ATOMS: atom_id res chain seq x y z
N PRO A 1 2.08 1.24 -4.19
CA PRO A 1 2.41 0.86 -2.80
C PRO A 1 1.16 0.63 -1.96
N ILE A 2 1.32 -0.12 -0.87
CA ILE A 2 0.26 -0.32 0.11
C ILE A 2 0.34 0.77 1.19
N HIS A 3 -0.66 0.81 2.05
CA HIS A 3 -0.68 1.75 3.17
C HIS A 3 0.51 1.57 4.10
N ARG A 4 0.96 2.66 4.68
CA ARG A 4 2.05 2.66 5.63
C ARG A 4 1.54 3.00 7.04
N GLY A 5 2.27 2.51 8.04
CA GLY A 5 1.89 2.75 9.43
C GLY A 5 2.41 4.07 9.99
N TYR A 6 2.09 4.28 11.25
CA TYR A 6 2.57 5.42 12.01
C TYR A 6 4.00 5.21 12.50
N ALA A 7 4.67 6.34 12.78
CA ALA A 7 6.02 6.35 13.32
C ALA A 7 6.14 5.53 14.62
N ARG A 8 5.09 5.42 15.40
CA ARG A 8 5.11 4.67 16.64
C ARG A 8 5.15 3.15 16.46
N PHE A 9 5.04 2.66 15.25
CA PHE A 9 5.07 1.23 14.96
C PHE A 9 6.47 0.76 14.57
N GLY A 10 7.48 1.25 15.25
CA GLY A 10 8.87 0.84 15.06
C GLY A 10 9.73 1.90 14.42
N ASP A 11 10.99 1.57 14.20
CA ASP A 11 11.98 2.52 13.72
C ASP A 11 11.90 2.80 12.22
N ASN A 12 10.94 2.20 11.55
CA ASN A 12 10.77 2.35 10.11
C ASN A 12 10.05 3.63 9.70
N ASN A 13 9.79 4.51 10.64
CA ASN A 13 8.89 5.63 10.44
C ASN A 13 9.59 6.96 10.18
N ILE A 14 10.79 6.88 9.69
CA ILE A 14 11.51 8.03 9.16
C ILE A 14 11.13 8.30 7.69
N GLN A 15 10.39 7.40 7.08
CA GLN A 15 9.96 7.51 5.69
C GLN A 15 8.59 8.17 5.60
N PRO A 16 8.26 8.80 4.48
CA PRO A 16 6.90 9.35 4.29
C PRO A 16 5.85 8.26 4.45
N ASP A 17 4.83 8.54 5.22
CA ASP A 17 3.69 7.65 5.39
C ASP A 17 2.40 8.46 5.34
N GLU A 18 1.29 7.86 5.77
CA GLU A 18 -0.01 8.52 5.72
C GLU A 18 -0.18 9.58 6.79
N SER A 19 0.67 9.56 7.82
CA SER A 19 0.51 10.40 9.01
C SER A 19 1.48 11.56 9.06
N TYR A 20 2.63 11.43 8.40
CA TYR A 20 3.71 12.40 8.53
C TYR A 20 4.24 12.82 7.17
N PRO A 21 4.45 14.12 6.97
CA PRO A 21 5.12 14.58 5.76
C PRO A 21 6.62 14.30 5.84
N ASN A 22 7.25 14.17 4.68
CA ASN A 22 8.70 14.11 4.60
C ASN A 22 9.32 15.50 4.68
N SER A 23 10.65 15.60 4.48
CA SER A 23 11.38 16.87 4.53
C SER A 23 10.92 17.88 3.47
N LEU A 24 10.25 17.42 2.42
CA LEU A 24 9.69 18.26 1.36
C LEU A 24 8.25 18.68 1.65
N GLY A 25 7.68 18.27 2.77
CA GLY A 25 6.30 18.55 3.11
C GLY A 25 5.29 17.65 2.39
N LEU A 26 5.74 16.52 1.83
CA LEU A 26 4.89 15.61 1.07
C LEU A 26 4.52 14.39 1.90
N TYR A 27 3.28 13.96 1.77
CA TYR A 27 2.76 12.73 2.37
C TYR A 27 2.89 11.56 1.37
N ALA A 28 2.69 10.35 1.85
CA ALA A 28 2.76 9.15 1.02
C ALA A 28 1.79 9.22 -0.17
N ASP A 29 0.63 9.82 0.00
CA ASP A 29 -0.36 9.98 -1.06
C ASP A 29 0.19 10.71 -2.29
N ALA A 30 1.07 11.70 -2.07
CA ALA A 30 1.66 12.43 -3.19
C ALA A 30 2.48 11.50 -4.09
N TYR A 31 3.16 10.53 -3.51
CA TYR A 31 3.95 9.55 -4.26
C TYR A 31 3.06 8.53 -4.97
N VAL A 32 1.99 8.11 -4.33
CA VAL A 32 0.99 7.23 -4.96
C VAL A 32 0.38 7.93 -6.17
N ASP A 33 -0.02 9.18 -6.03
CA ASP A 33 -0.60 9.97 -7.11
C ASP A 33 0.39 10.16 -8.25
N ALA A 34 1.67 10.37 -7.94
CA ALA A 34 2.72 10.52 -8.96
C ALA A 34 2.88 9.23 -9.78
N VAL A 35 2.80 8.07 -9.14
CA VAL A 35 2.86 6.78 -9.85
C VAL A 35 1.68 6.64 -10.81
N LYS A 36 0.47 6.98 -10.35
CA LYS A 36 -0.73 6.92 -11.20
C LYS A 36 -0.64 7.88 -12.38
N GLU A 37 -0.14 9.08 -12.15
CA GLU A 37 0.03 10.07 -13.20
C GLU A 37 1.03 9.60 -14.25
N ALA A 38 2.18 9.08 -13.80
CA ALA A 38 3.18 8.54 -14.70
C ALA A 38 2.63 7.39 -15.55
N ALA A 39 1.88 6.49 -14.93
CA ALA A 39 1.26 5.38 -15.64
C ALA A 39 0.25 5.89 -16.69
N ASN A 40 -0.51 6.92 -16.35
CA ASN A 40 -1.45 7.51 -17.27
C ASN A 40 -0.75 8.16 -18.49
N VAL A 41 0.34 8.87 -18.24
CA VAL A 41 1.14 9.49 -19.30
C VAL A 41 1.66 8.45 -20.29
N TRP A 42 2.10 7.31 -19.78
CA TRP A 42 2.68 6.24 -20.60
C TRP A 42 1.66 5.19 -21.05
N ALA A 43 0.38 5.41 -20.76
CA ALA A 43 -0.70 4.47 -21.10
C ALA A 43 -0.45 3.06 -20.52
N VAL A 44 0.09 2.99 -19.29
CA VAL A 44 0.37 1.73 -18.60
C VAL A 44 -0.75 1.46 -17.59
N PRO A 45 -1.33 0.25 -17.56
CA PRO A 45 -2.34 -0.09 -16.58
C PRO A 45 -1.78 -0.04 -15.16
N VAL A 46 -2.63 0.34 -14.20
CA VAL A 46 -2.26 0.40 -12.79
C VAL A 46 -3.17 -0.49 -11.96
N ILE A 47 -2.58 -1.30 -11.10
CA ILE A 47 -3.30 -1.98 -10.04
C ILE A 47 -3.00 -1.23 -8.75
N ASP A 48 -4.02 -0.58 -8.22
CA ASP A 48 -3.89 0.32 -7.07
C ASP A 48 -4.06 -0.45 -5.75
N LEU A 49 -3.01 -1.12 -5.31
CA LEU A 49 -3.04 -1.86 -4.05
C LEU A 49 -3.20 -0.94 -2.85
N ASN A 50 -2.85 0.34 -2.98
CA ASN A 50 -3.07 1.30 -1.90
C ASN A 50 -4.56 1.40 -1.57
N SER A 51 -5.41 1.38 -2.58
CA SER A 51 -6.86 1.49 -2.38
C SER A 51 -7.57 0.17 -2.15
N ILE A 52 -7.03 -0.95 -2.64
CA ILE A 52 -7.82 -2.19 -2.73
C ILE A 52 -7.25 -3.38 -1.94
N CYS A 53 -6.04 -3.30 -1.41
CA CYS A 53 -5.47 -4.47 -0.73
C CYS A 53 -6.11 -4.74 0.64
N GLY A 54 -6.80 -3.76 1.21
CA GLY A 54 -7.48 -3.93 2.49
C GLY A 54 -6.55 -4.11 3.69
N LEU A 55 -5.35 -3.57 3.61
CA LEU A 55 -4.40 -3.60 4.72
C LEU A 55 -4.25 -2.20 5.29
N TYR A 56 -4.71 -2.01 6.52
CA TYR A 56 -4.68 -0.72 7.21
C TYR A 56 -3.85 -0.84 8.50
N PRO A 57 -2.57 -0.39 8.48
CA PRO A 57 -1.70 -0.50 9.65
C PRO A 57 -2.27 0.19 10.88
N ASN A 58 -3.06 1.23 10.70
CA ASN A 58 -3.60 2.02 11.80
C ASN A 58 -4.87 1.43 12.40
N ALA A 59 -5.44 0.41 11.79
CA ALA A 59 -6.61 -0.28 12.32
C ALA A 59 -6.15 -1.50 13.13
N ASP A 60 -6.51 -1.54 14.41
CA ASP A 60 -6.11 -2.65 15.27
C ASP A 60 -6.65 -3.99 14.79
N SER A 61 -7.80 -3.99 14.14
CA SER A 61 -8.37 -5.21 13.56
C SER A 61 -7.51 -5.78 12.42
N HIS A 62 -6.64 -4.97 11.83
CA HIS A 62 -5.74 -5.39 10.76
C HIS A 62 -4.33 -5.73 11.25
N ALA A 63 -4.06 -5.59 12.55
CA ALA A 63 -2.74 -5.90 13.10
C ALA A 63 -2.31 -7.35 12.82
N ARG A 64 -3.26 -8.25 12.71
CA ARG A 64 -3.02 -9.68 12.40
C ARG A 64 -2.38 -9.93 11.05
N TYR A 65 -2.38 -8.96 10.16
CA TYR A 65 -1.83 -9.09 8.81
C TYR A 65 -0.39 -8.62 8.72
N PHE A 66 0.17 -8.14 9.81
CA PHE A 66 1.52 -7.56 9.83
C PHE A 66 2.47 -8.40 10.67
N HIS A 67 3.76 -8.14 10.49
CA HIS A 67 4.83 -8.89 11.13
C HIS A 67 4.73 -8.87 12.65
N ASP A 68 4.48 -7.71 13.23
CA ASP A 68 4.31 -7.57 14.67
C ASP A 68 3.29 -6.47 14.97
N ALA A 69 2.23 -6.84 15.69
CA ALA A 69 1.12 -5.93 15.97
C ALA A 69 1.55 -4.66 16.73
N ARG A 70 2.63 -4.73 17.48
CA ARG A 70 3.09 -3.64 18.34
C ARG A 70 4.27 -2.87 17.78
N SER A 71 5.20 -3.57 17.11
CA SER A 71 6.46 -2.97 16.69
C SER A 71 6.62 -2.84 15.20
N ASP A 72 5.87 -3.60 14.38
CA ASP A 72 6.05 -3.58 12.94
C ASP A 72 4.72 -3.82 12.22
N ARG A 73 4.04 -2.74 11.90
CA ARG A 73 2.88 -2.75 11.03
C ARG A 73 3.22 -2.17 9.65
N LEU A 74 4.48 -2.27 9.26
CA LEU A 74 4.94 -1.89 7.92
C LEU A 74 5.06 -3.11 7.02
N HIS A 75 5.59 -4.21 7.55
CA HIS A 75 5.84 -5.42 6.78
C HIS A 75 4.68 -6.41 6.96
N PRO A 76 3.95 -6.74 5.89
CA PRO A 76 2.90 -7.76 5.98
C PRO A 76 3.49 -9.12 6.32
N ASN A 77 2.74 -9.91 7.07
CA ASN A 77 3.07 -11.32 7.32
C ASN A 77 2.47 -12.19 6.20
N ALA A 78 2.49 -13.52 6.38
CA ALA A 78 1.98 -14.45 5.38
C ALA A 78 0.49 -14.20 5.05
N GLU A 79 -0.34 -13.94 6.07
CA GLU A 79 -1.75 -13.61 5.86
C GLU A 79 -1.93 -12.28 5.11
N GLY A 80 -1.09 -11.30 5.44
CA GLY A 80 -1.10 -10.00 4.75
C GLY A 80 -0.71 -10.15 3.29
N HIS A 81 0.34 -10.90 3.00
CA HIS A 81 0.74 -11.19 1.63
C HIS A 81 -0.35 -11.94 0.85
N TYR A 82 -1.01 -12.89 1.50
CA TYR A 82 -2.12 -13.61 0.88
C TYR A 82 -3.27 -12.66 0.53
N ARG A 83 -3.58 -11.74 1.42
CA ARG A 83 -4.62 -10.74 1.19
C ARG A 83 -4.28 -9.84 0.00
N MET A 84 -3.02 -9.41 -0.09
CA MET A 84 -2.55 -8.63 -1.23
C MET A 84 -2.62 -9.44 -2.52
N ALA A 85 -2.21 -10.71 -2.47
CA ALA A 85 -2.24 -11.59 -3.63
C ALA A 85 -3.66 -11.80 -4.15
N LYS A 86 -4.64 -11.94 -3.25
CA LYS A 86 -6.05 -12.06 -3.65
C LYS A 86 -6.54 -10.81 -4.35
N ALA A 87 -6.20 -9.64 -3.84
CA ALA A 87 -6.59 -8.37 -4.46
C ALA A 87 -5.96 -8.24 -5.86
N LEU A 88 -4.69 -8.59 -5.97
CA LEU A 88 -3.97 -8.56 -7.23
C LEU A 88 -4.58 -9.52 -8.25
N ALA A 89 -4.83 -10.75 -7.83
CA ALA A 89 -5.42 -11.77 -8.71
C ALA A 89 -6.80 -11.35 -9.21
N TYR A 90 -7.61 -10.78 -8.33
CA TYR A 90 -8.94 -10.27 -8.71
C TYR A 90 -8.83 -9.18 -9.77
N GLN A 91 -7.92 -8.23 -9.60
CA GLN A 91 -7.74 -7.15 -10.55
C GLN A 91 -7.25 -7.66 -11.90
N LEU A 92 -6.31 -8.59 -11.90
CA LEU A 92 -5.80 -9.19 -13.13
C LEU A 92 -6.89 -9.94 -13.88
N SER A 93 -7.76 -10.66 -13.16
CA SER A 93 -8.85 -11.40 -13.78
C SER A 93 -9.95 -10.49 -14.32
N SER A 94 -10.01 -9.26 -13.86
CA SER A 94 -11.02 -8.28 -14.28
C SER A 94 -10.61 -7.49 -15.51
N TYR A 95 -9.37 -7.60 -15.96
CA TYR A 95 -8.92 -6.88 -17.16
C TYR A 95 -9.57 -7.48 -18.39
N PRO A 96 -9.90 -6.62 -19.38
CA PRO A 96 -10.49 -7.10 -20.62
C PRO A 96 -9.58 -8.08 -21.34
N ALA A 97 -10.18 -9.09 -21.97
CA ALA A 97 -9.43 -10.09 -22.73
C ALA A 97 -8.71 -9.49 -23.93
N ASN A 98 -9.18 -8.36 -24.42
CA ASN A 98 -8.57 -7.67 -25.57
C ASN A 98 -7.55 -6.64 -25.15
N PHE A 99 -7.06 -6.75 -23.96
CA PHE A 99 -6.01 -5.86 -23.47
C PHE A 99 -4.72 -5.99 -24.28
N GLU A 100 -4.47 -7.13 -24.75
CA GLU A 100 -3.33 -7.47 -25.59
C GLU A 100 -3.24 -6.62 -26.88
#